data_ba59aa7a8392de7352f20abb3f674b07
#
_entry.id   ba59aa7a8392de7352f20abb3f674b07
#
_cell.length_a   1.000
_cell.length_b   1.000
_cell.length_c   1.000
_cell.angle_alpha   90.00
_cell.angle_beta   90.00
_cell.angle_gamma   90.00
#
_symmetry.space_group_name_H-M   'P 1'
#
loop_
_entity.id
_entity.type
_entity.pdbx_description
1 polymer ?
#
loop_
_entity_poly.entity_id
_entity_poly.type
_entity_poly.pdbx_seq_one_letter_code
_entity_poly.pdbx_strand_id
1 'polypeptide(L)'
;MDMRHLRCFVAVAEEMHFGRAAERLHLSQPPVSLAVKELEEELGVTLLERTSRRMSLTRAGEDALRDARAVLAAADTMRKRAREAAQGLMGSLSLGFISLPAYSFLPSTLSRFTEDYQHVRVSLQEGTTDQILHDVESGSLDVGLVFATPDLPAALHSRLVQTEPLVVALPDTHALAGGSRIALEKLSNERFLGFERHQGPLMFDAIVATCMRHGFSPRLFHARQMHTIVSLVSGGIGVALVPACVQALHREGVVYRSLKGEKTTVETIAIWRRSDDSPLVKALLGCLPRLGRRSE
;
A
#
# COMPACT_ATOMS: atom_id res chain seq x y z
N MET A 1 -2.18 -31.23 10.38
CA MET A 1 -2.45 -29.79 10.08
C MET A 1 -3.13 -29.69 8.73
N ASP A 2 -4.28 -29.02 8.64
CA ASP A 2 -4.97 -28.76 7.39
C ASP A 2 -5.27 -27.27 7.21
N MET A 3 -5.76 -26.89 6.03
CA MET A 3 -6.06 -25.49 5.69
C MET A 3 -7.18 -24.89 6.55
N ARG A 4 -8.04 -25.71 7.12
CA ARG A 4 -9.13 -25.27 8.01
C ARG A 4 -8.56 -24.84 9.35
N HIS A 5 -7.61 -25.58 9.91
CA HIS A 5 -6.92 -25.22 11.14
C HIS A 5 -6.24 -23.87 11.01
N LEU A 6 -5.48 -23.67 9.90
CA LEU A 6 -4.80 -22.38 9.65
C LEU A 6 -5.79 -21.22 9.49
N ARG A 7 -6.90 -21.41 8.76
CA ARG A 7 -7.94 -20.37 8.61
C ARG A 7 -8.58 -19.99 9.93
N CYS A 8 -8.92 -20.99 10.76
CA CYS A 8 -9.49 -20.76 12.07
C CYS A 8 -8.50 -20.00 12.97
N PHE A 9 -7.24 -20.43 12.99
CA PHE A 9 -6.20 -19.76 13.78
C PHE A 9 -5.98 -18.31 13.34
N VAL A 10 -5.81 -18.04 12.04
CA VAL A 10 -5.64 -16.67 11.50
C VAL A 10 -6.82 -15.80 11.86
N ALA A 11 -8.06 -16.26 11.68
CA ALA A 11 -9.25 -15.50 12.03
C ALA A 11 -9.31 -15.19 13.54
N VAL A 12 -9.00 -16.14 14.41
CA VAL A 12 -8.98 -15.92 15.86
C VAL A 12 -7.86 -14.94 16.27
N ALA A 13 -6.68 -15.06 15.65
CA ALA A 13 -5.54 -14.19 15.91
C ALA A 13 -5.78 -12.74 15.47
N GLU A 14 -6.54 -12.52 14.40
CA GLU A 14 -6.88 -11.18 13.91
C GLU A 14 -8.01 -10.53 14.71
N GLU A 15 -9.03 -11.32 15.05
CA GLU A 15 -10.19 -10.83 15.80
C GLU A 15 -9.93 -10.74 17.32
N MET A 16 -8.92 -11.44 17.83
CA MET A 16 -8.67 -11.65 19.27
C MET A 16 -9.92 -12.08 20.03
N HIS A 17 -10.81 -12.83 19.33
CA HIS A 17 -12.10 -13.27 19.89
C HIS A 17 -12.69 -14.43 19.08
N PHE A 18 -12.89 -15.57 19.72
CA PHE A 18 -13.41 -16.79 19.05
C PHE A 18 -14.80 -16.61 18.43
N GLY A 19 -15.70 -15.88 19.09
CA GLY A 19 -17.05 -15.60 18.58
C GLY A 19 -17.01 -14.79 17.28
N ARG A 20 -16.30 -13.65 17.27
CA ARG A 20 -16.14 -12.83 16.06
C ARG A 20 -15.42 -13.57 14.93
N ALA A 21 -14.40 -14.36 15.27
CA ALA A 21 -13.74 -15.21 14.29
C ALA A 21 -14.69 -16.24 13.67
N ALA A 22 -15.56 -16.85 14.47
CA ALA A 22 -16.57 -17.78 14.01
C ALA A 22 -17.59 -17.10 13.08
N GLU A 23 -18.09 -15.93 13.45
CA GLU A 23 -18.99 -15.12 12.62
C GLU A 23 -18.34 -14.78 11.27
N ARG A 24 -17.10 -14.31 11.29
CA ARG A 24 -16.31 -14.02 10.08
C ARG A 24 -16.14 -15.23 9.15
N LEU A 25 -16.00 -16.40 9.72
CA LEU A 25 -15.85 -17.66 8.98
C LEU A 25 -17.19 -18.32 8.63
N HIS A 26 -18.31 -17.72 9.02
CA HIS A 26 -19.66 -18.31 8.89
C HIS A 26 -19.77 -19.69 9.55
N LEU A 27 -19.16 -19.85 10.72
CA LEU A 27 -19.16 -21.06 11.54
C LEU A 27 -19.71 -20.77 12.94
N SER A 28 -20.05 -21.83 13.68
CA SER A 28 -20.25 -21.73 15.13
C SER A 28 -18.91 -21.72 15.88
N GLN A 29 -18.88 -21.19 17.10
CA GLN A 29 -17.65 -21.08 17.88
C GLN A 29 -16.97 -22.43 18.23
N PRO A 30 -17.70 -23.53 18.58
CA PRO A 30 -17.06 -24.79 18.96
C PRO A 30 -16.09 -25.36 17.91
N PRO A 31 -16.43 -25.47 16.61
CA PRO A 31 -15.51 -25.97 15.60
C PRO A 31 -14.28 -25.06 15.38
N VAL A 32 -14.41 -23.75 15.57
CA VAL A 32 -13.27 -22.84 15.48
C VAL A 32 -12.32 -23.04 16.67
N SER A 33 -12.87 -23.20 17.87
CA SER A 33 -12.07 -23.47 19.08
C SER A 33 -11.36 -24.83 19.01
N LEU A 34 -12.03 -25.84 18.47
CA LEU A 34 -11.44 -27.17 18.28
C LEU A 34 -10.30 -27.14 17.27
N ALA A 35 -10.50 -26.50 16.12
CA ALA A 35 -9.48 -26.39 15.07
C ALA A 35 -8.20 -25.69 15.56
N VAL A 36 -8.33 -24.64 16.38
CA VAL A 36 -7.16 -23.98 16.97
C VAL A 36 -6.46 -24.89 17.98
N LYS A 37 -7.22 -25.62 18.82
CA LYS A 37 -6.67 -26.56 19.79
C LYS A 37 -5.90 -27.70 19.10
N GLU A 38 -6.47 -28.29 18.05
CA GLU A 38 -5.84 -29.32 17.24
C GLU A 38 -4.55 -28.83 16.58
N LEU A 39 -4.51 -27.56 16.14
CA LEU A 39 -3.30 -26.93 15.60
C LEU A 39 -2.21 -26.79 16.69
N GLU A 40 -2.56 -26.31 17.89
CA GLU A 40 -1.63 -26.18 19.02
C GLU A 40 -1.09 -27.54 19.45
N GLU A 41 -1.94 -28.57 19.51
CA GLU A 41 -1.56 -29.94 19.83
C GLU A 41 -0.60 -30.54 18.80
N GLU A 42 -0.86 -30.32 17.51
CA GLU A 42 0.01 -30.83 16.43
C GLU A 42 1.37 -30.11 16.38
N LEU A 43 1.40 -28.80 16.64
CA LEU A 43 2.63 -28.02 16.71
C LEU A 43 3.40 -28.22 18.03
N GLY A 44 2.74 -28.77 19.05
CA GLY A 44 3.32 -28.97 20.38
C GLY A 44 3.57 -27.69 21.15
N VAL A 45 2.96 -26.56 20.76
CA VAL A 45 3.14 -25.25 21.38
C VAL A 45 1.81 -24.51 21.51
N THR A 46 1.69 -23.68 22.53
CA THR A 46 0.55 -22.77 22.70
C THR A 46 0.76 -21.53 21.81
N LEU A 47 -0.22 -21.23 20.97
CA LEU A 47 -0.22 -20.07 20.08
C LEU A 47 -0.97 -18.88 20.67
N LEU A 48 -2.02 -19.14 21.49
CA LEU A 48 -2.90 -18.15 22.08
C LEU A 48 -2.91 -18.25 23.60
N GLU A 49 -2.51 -17.20 24.29
CA GLU A 49 -2.70 -17.06 25.74
C GLU A 49 -4.11 -16.57 26.04
N ARG A 50 -4.81 -17.30 26.93
CA ARG A 50 -6.17 -16.99 27.35
C ARG A 50 -6.16 -16.70 28.84
N THR A 51 -6.42 -15.46 29.20
CA THR A 51 -6.74 -15.07 30.57
C THR A 51 -8.24 -14.76 30.69
N SER A 52 -8.76 -14.72 31.90
CA SER A 52 -10.18 -14.37 32.12
C SER A 52 -10.60 -12.99 31.61
N ARG A 53 -9.64 -12.13 31.23
CA ARG A 53 -9.85 -10.75 30.80
C ARG A 53 -9.26 -10.38 29.45
N ARG A 54 -8.33 -11.17 28.89
CA ARG A 54 -7.65 -10.85 27.63
C ARG A 54 -7.23 -12.12 26.89
N MET A 55 -7.20 -12.00 25.58
CA MET A 55 -6.57 -12.94 24.68
C MET A 55 -5.38 -12.25 24.02
N SER A 56 -4.24 -12.94 23.90
CA SER A 56 -3.03 -12.44 23.21
C SER A 56 -2.35 -13.59 22.49
N LEU A 57 -1.58 -13.27 21.46
CA LEU A 57 -0.67 -14.22 20.83
C LEU A 57 0.53 -14.45 21.75
N THR A 58 1.01 -15.69 21.78
CA THR A 58 2.36 -16.00 22.26
C THR A 58 3.39 -15.57 21.20
N ARG A 59 4.68 -15.55 21.53
CA ARG A 59 5.73 -15.34 20.51
C ARG A 59 5.67 -16.42 19.42
N ALA A 60 5.43 -17.69 19.78
CA ALA A 60 5.20 -18.76 18.82
C ALA A 60 3.95 -18.50 17.97
N GLY A 61 2.89 -17.92 18.56
CA GLY A 61 1.67 -17.53 17.86
C GLY A 61 1.89 -16.42 16.85
N GLU A 62 2.73 -15.42 17.14
CA GLU A 62 3.07 -14.35 16.19
C GLU A 62 3.83 -14.88 14.97
N ASP A 63 4.81 -15.75 15.20
CA ASP A 63 5.55 -16.40 14.11
C ASP A 63 4.64 -17.33 13.30
N ALA A 64 3.84 -18.18 13.97
CA ALA A 64 2.88 -19.05 13.32
C ALA A 64 1.81 -18.29 12.52
N LEU A 65 1.38 -17.11 12.98
CA LEU A 65 0.42 -16.27 12.25
C LEU A 65 0.99 -15.78 10.91
N ARG A 66 2.25 -15.36 10.91
CA ARG A 66 2.95 -14.93 9.70
C ARG A 66 3.04 -16.08 8.70
N ASP A 67 3.47 -17.25 9.16
CA ASP A 67 3.64 -18.41 8.31
C ASP A 67 2.29 -19.01 7.84
N ALA A 68 1.27 -19.03 8.70
CA ALA A 68 -0.08 -19.47 8.35
C ALA A 68 -0.69 -18.59 7.22
N ARG A 69 -0.51 -17.28 7.29
CA ARG A 69 -0.92 -16.35 6.23
C ARG A 69 -0.22 -16.67 4.91
N ALA A 70 1.09 -16.90 4.94
CA ALA A 70 1.86 -17.24 3.75
C ALA A 70 1.40 -18.56 3.11
N VAL A 71 1.13 -19.60 3.92
CA VAL A 71 0.61 -20.89 3.44
C VAL A 71 -0.78 -20.73 2.81
N LEU A 72 -1.68 -19.99 3.45
CA LEU A 72 -3.03 -19.75 2.92
C LEU A 72 -2.97 -18.98 1.59
N ALA A 73 -2.15 -17.95 1.49
CA ALA A 73 -1.93 -17.20 0.27
C ALA A 73 -1.32 -18.06 -0.85
N ALA A 74 -0.34 -18.91 -0.54
CA ALA A 74 0.25 -19.83 -1.50
C ALA A 74 -0.78 -20.84 -2.04
N ALA A 75 -1.67 -21.36 -1.18
CA ALA A 75 -2.74 -22.27 -1.59
C ALA A 75 -3.78 -21.59 -2.50
N ASP A 76 -4.13 -20.35 -2.23
CA ASP A 76 -5.04 -19.59 -3.08
C ASP A 76 -4.38 -19.26 -4.44
N THR A 77 -3.08 -18.95 -4.44
CA THR A 77 -2.29 -18.78 -5.66
C THR A 77 -2.25 -20.06 -6.49
N MET A 78 -2.05 -21.22 -5.87
CA MET A 78 -2.08 -22.52 -6.57
C MET A 78 -3.45 -22.78 -7.21
N ARG A 79 -4.55 -22.54 -6.49
CA ARG A 79 -5.92 -22.69 -7.02
C ARG A 79 -6.17 -21.76 -8.20
N LYS A 80 -5.69 -20.52 -8.12
CA LYS A 80 -5.79 -19.53 -9.17
C LYS A 80 -5.05 -20.02 -10.43
N ARG A 81 -3.77 -20.37 -10.29
CA ARG A 81 -2.93 -20.86 -11.41
C ARG A 81 -3.48 -22.13 -12.07
N ALA A 82 -4.01 -23.06 -11.28
CA ALA A 82 -4.62 -24.27 -11.82
C ALA A 82 -5.88 -23.98 -12.66
N ARG A 83 -6.70 -23.03 -12.23
CA ARG A 83 -7.89 -22.58 -13.00
C ARG A 83 -7.47 -21.84 -14.29
N GLU A 84 -6.46 -20.99 -14.20
CA GLU A 84 -5.91 -20.24 -15.33
C GLU A 84 -5.33 -21.19 -16.39
N ALA A 85 -4.56 -22.17 -15.97
CA ALA A 85 -4.01 -23.21 -16.87
C ALA A 85 -5.12 -24.03 -17.57
N ALA A 86 -6.21 -24.33 -16.87
CA ALA A 86 -7.33 -25.08 -17.43
C ALA A 86 -8.19 -24.26 -18.42
N GLN A 87 -8.18 -22.93 -18.32
CA GLN A 87 -9.03 -22.04 -19.14
C GLN A 87 -8.32 -21.47 -20.38
N GLY A 88 -7.06 -21.78 -20.65
CA GLY A 88 -6.26 -21.30 -21.79
C GLY A 88 -6.35 -19.80 -21.98
N LEU A 89 -5.25 -19.05 -21.94
CA LEU A 89 -5.13 -17.58 -22.21
C LEU A 89 -6.09 -16.63 -21.46
N MET A 90 -7.00 -17.11 -20.65
CA MET A 90 -7.83 -16.32 -19.73
C MET A 90 -7.15 -16.30 -18.36
N GLY A 91 -6.14 -15.47 -18.22
CA GLY A 91 -5.44 -15.29 -16.95
C GLY A 91 -6.12 -14.27 -16.03
N SER A 92 -5.73 -14.24 -14.77
CA SER A 92 -6.02 -13.11 -13.88
C SER A 92 -4.72 -12.51 -13.39
N LEU A 93 -4.69 -11.19 -13.28
CA LEU A 93 -3.57 -10.41 -12.77
C LEU A 93 -4.05 -9.56 -11.60
N SER A 94 -3.40 -9.67 -10.45
CA SER A 94 -3.70 -8.88 -9.28
C SER A 94 -2.63 -7.82 -9.07
N LEU A 95 -3.04 -6.55 -9.08
CA LEU A 95 -2.19 -5.38 -8.94
C LEU A 95 -2.53 -4.62 -7.66
N GLY A 96 -1.56 -4.52 -6.75
CA GLY A 96 -1.62 -3.62 -5.61
C GLY A 96 -1.00 -2.27 -5.95
N PHE A 97 -1.53 -1.18 -5.40
CA PHE A 97 -0.97 0.14 -5.64
C PHE A 97 -1.25 1.11 -4.49
N ILE A 98 -0.30 2.00 -4.22
CA ILE A 98 -0.55 3.22 -3.42
C ILE A 98 -1.32 4.23 -4.27
N SER A 99 -1.97 5.22 -3.67
CA SER A 99 -2.83 6.18 -4.39
C SER A 99 -2.14 6.96 -5.53
N LEU A 100 -0.83 7.23 -5.44
CA LEU A 100 -0.11 8.07 -6.41
C LEU A 100 -0.18 7.59 -7.87
N PRO A 101 0.09 6.33 -8.20
CA PRO A 101 -0.04 5.81 -9.56
C PRO A 101 -1.42 6.07 -10.17
N ALA A 102 -2.49 6.04 -9.37
CA ALA A 102 -3.86 6.28 -9.85
C ALA A 102 -4.08 7.73 -10.32
N TYR A 103 -3.31 8.69 -9.78
CA TYR A 103 -3.37 10.10 -10.20
C TYR A 103 -2.45 10.43 -11.40
N SER A 104 -1.70 9.43 -11.88
CA SER A 104 -0.70 9.64 -12.93
C SER A 104 -0.79 8.56 -14.03
N PHE A 105 0.08 7.59 -14.02
CA PHE A 105 0.29 6.68 -15.14
C PHE A 105 -0.57 5.41 -15.11
N LEU A 106 -1.14 5.02 -13.97
CA LEU A 106 -1.86 3.75 -13.84
C LEU A 106 -3.08 3.64 -14.77
N PRO A 107 -3.94 4.69 -14.94
CA PRO A 107 -5.07 4.59 -15.86
C PRO A 107 -4.65 4.29 -17.31
N SER A 108 -3.67 5.01 -17.85
CA SER A 108 -3.18 4.78 -19.21
C SER A 108 -2.45 3.45 -19.37
N THR A 109 -1.74 3.00 -18.31
CA THR A 109 -1.11 1.68 -18.30
C THR A 109 -2.13 0.57 -18.38
N LEU A 110 -3.20 0.66 -17.58
CA LEU A 110 -4.27 -0.34 -17.56
C LEU A 110 -5.07 -0.34 -18.86
N SER A 111 -5.37 0.84 -19.43
CA SER A 111 -6.05 0.94 -20.74
C SER A 111 -5.27 0.15 -21.80
N ARG A 112 -3.97 0.45 -21.94
CA ARG A 112 -3.12 -0.26 -22.89
C ARG A 112 -3.02 -1.76 -22.60
N PHE A 113 -2.87 -2.15 -21.34
CA PHE A 113 -2.80 -3.55 -20.97
C PHE A 113 -4.09 -4.30 -21.30
N THR A 114 -5.27 -3.73 -20.99
CA THR A 114 -6.56 -4.37 -21.25
C THR A 114 -6.94 -4.39 -22.72
N GLU A 115 -6.45 -3.45 -23.54
CA GLU A 115 -6.58 -3.50 -25.01
C GLU A 115 -5.82 -4.69 -25.62
N ASP A 116 -4.57 -4.91 -25.15
CA ASP A 116 -3.70 -5.99 -25.64
C ASP A 116 -4.11 -7.37 -25.08
N TYR A 117 -4.70 -7.40 -23.87
CA TYR A 117 -5.03 -8.63 -23.12
C TYR A 117 -6.50 -8.68 -22.70
N GLN A 118 -7.42 -8.62 -23.67
CA GLN A 118 -8.89 -8.49 -23.47
C GLN A 118 -9.52 -9.62 -22.65
N HIS A 119 -8.89 -10.79 -22.58
CA HIS A 119 -9.39 -11.96 -21.83
C HIS A 119 -8.76 -12.11 -20.45
N VAL A 120 -7.91 -11.16 -20.05
CA VAL A 120 -7.28 -11.16 -18.72
C VAL A 120 -8.15 -10.40 -17.74
N ARG A 121 -8.49 -11.04 -16.63
CA ARG A 121 -9.17 -10.35 -15.52
C ARG A 121 -8.14 -9.62 -14.67
N VAL A 122 -8.20 -8.31 -14.64
CA VAL A 122 -7.36 -7.49 -13.75
C VAL A 122 -8.14 -7.18 -12.48
N SER A 123 -7.54 -7.50 -11.32
CA SER A 123 -8.03 -7.08 -10.01
C SER A 123 -7.11 -6.00 -9.44
N LEU A 124 -7.69 -4.94 -8.90
CA LEU A 124 -6.99 -3.78 -8.37
C LEU A 124 -7.21 -3.68 -6.87
N GLN A 125 -6.14 -3.46 -6.12
CA GLN A 125 -6.20 -3.29 -4.67
C GLN A 125 -5.38 -2.06 -4.27
N GLU A 126 -6.06 -1.04 -3.72
CA GLU A 126 -5.37 0.09 -3.10
C GLU A 126 -4.96 -0.25 -1.67
N GLY A 127 -3.75 0.11 -1.27
CA GLY A 127 -3.22 -0.18 0.06
C GLY A 127 -2.03 0.69 0.44
N THR A 128 -1.47 0.43 1.62
CA THR A 128 -0.20 1.04 2.06
C THR A 128 0.99 0.28 1.46
N THR A 129 2.17 0.91 1.45
CA THR A 129 3.40 0.26 0.97
C THR A 129 3.65 -1.08 1.68
N ASP A 130 3.54 -1.12 3.02
CA ASP A 130 3.81 -2.33 3.81
C ASP A 130 2.82 -3.46 3.52
N GLN A 131 1.53 -3.14 3.38
CA GLN A 131 0.50 -4.11 2.99
C GLN A 131 0.77 -4.71 1.62
N ILE A 132 1.08 -3.85 0.62
CA ILE A 132 1.33 -4.29 -0.75
C ILE A 132 2.61 -5.11 -0.83
N LEU A 133 3.69 -4.72 -0.12
CA LEU A 133 4.92 -5.51 0.00
C LEU A 133 4.63 -6.93 0.51
N HIS A 134 3.90 -7.01 1.63
CA HIS A 134 3.49 -8.29 2.22
C HIS A 134 2.64 -9.13 1.25
N ASP A 135 1.65 -8.51 0.61
CA ASP A 135 0.71 -9.20 -0.28
C ASP A 135 1.40 -9.69 -1.58
N VAL A 136 2.41 -8.95 -2.08
CA VAL A 136 3.22 -9.42 -3.21
C VAL A 136 4.16 -10.55 -2.79
N GLU A 137 4.80 -10.43 -1.63
CA GLU A 137 5.71 -11.48 -1.12
C GLU A 137 4.95 -12.78 -0.85
N SER A 138 3.77 -12.71 -0.23
CA SER A 138 2.92 -13.87 0.05
C SER A 138 2.24 -14.45 -1.19
N GLY A 139 2.22 -13.74 -2.32
CA GLY A 139 1.57 -14.18 -3.56
C GLY A 139 0.08 -13.86 -3.66
N SER A 140 -0.48 -13.10 -2.74
CA SER A 140 -1.85 -12.57 -2.82
C SER A 140 -1.99 -11.55 -3.94
N LEU A 141 -0.93 -10.79 -4.21
CA LEU A 141 -0.79 -9.89 -5.35
C LEU A 141 0.33 -10.38 -6.28
N ASP A 142 0.19 -10.12 -7.56
CA ASP A 142 1.21 -10.47 -8.57
C ASP A 142 2.22 -9.33 -8.74
N VAL A 143 1.75 -8.09 -8.75
CA VAL A 143 2.56 -6.87 -8.91
C VAL A 143 2.12 -5.83 -7.87
N GLY A 144 3.07 -5.06 -7.37
CA GLY A 144 2.83 -3.91 -6.49
C GLY A 144 3.41 -2.62 -7.08
N LEU A 145 2.72 -1.51 -6.89
CA LEU A 145 3.23 -0.16 -7.15
C LEU A 145 3.30 0.57 -5.81
N VAL A 146 4.50 0.75 -5.30
CA VAL A 146 4.75 1.24 -3.93
C VAL A 146 5.77 2.38 -3.92
N PHE A 147 5.88 3.10 -2.81
CA PHE A 147 7.02 4.01 -2.62
C PHE A 147 8.33 3.22 -2.57
N ALA A 148 9.37 3.81 -3.17
CA ALA A 148 10.71 3.25 -3.07
C ALA A 148 11.14 3.16 -1.60
N THR A 149 11.51 1.97 -1.14
CA THR A 149 11.93 1.70 0.23
C THR A 149 13.33 1.11 0.25
N PRO A 150 14.19 1.49 1.23
CA PRO A 150 15.49 0.86 1.41
C PRO A 150 15.37 -0.60 1.85
N ASP A 151 14.30 -0.96 2.56
CA ASP A 151 14.08 -2.28 3.17
C ASP A 151 13.23 -3.18 2.25
N LEU A 152 13.62 -3.28 0.97
CA LEU A 152 12.91 -4.17 0.04
C LEU A 152 13.25 -5.64 0.37
N PRO A 153 12.24 -6.52 0.56
CA PRO A 153 12.46 -7.94 0.78
C PRO A 153 13.31 -8.58 -0.33
N ALA A 154 14.29 -9.42 0.04
CA ALA A 154 15.19 -10.06 -0.90
C ALA A 154 14.48 -10.98 -1.92
N ALA A 155 13.27 -11.46 -1.60
CA ALA A 155 12.42 -12.26 -2.46
C ALA A 155 11.80 -11.46 -3.64
N LEU A 156 11.85 -10.13 -3.59
CA LEU A 156 11.24 -9.26 -4.58
C LEU A 156 12.27 -8.69 -5.56
N HIS A 157 11.81 -8.46 -6.79
CA HIS A 157 12.42 -7.55 -7.73
C HIS A 157 11.77 -6.18 -7.61
N SER A 158 12.51 -5.13 -7.98
CA SER A 158 11.94 -3.80 -8.12
C SER A 158 12.43 -3.10 -9.38
N ARG A 159 11.61 -2.15 -9.86
CA ARG A 159 11.97 -1.24 -10.94
C ARG A 159 11.35 0.14 -10.67
N LEU A 160 12.16 1.19 -10.75
CA LEU A 160 11.69 2.56 -10.68
C LEU A 160 10.77 2.87 -11.88
N VAL A 161 9.56 3.37 -11.59
CA VAL A 161 8.55 3.67 -12.62
C VAL A 161 8.14 5.13 -12.65
N GLN A 162 8.33 5.86 -11.55
CA GLN A 162 7.98 7.27 -11.48
C GLN A 162 8.84 7.99 -10.45
N THR A 163 9.18 9.25 -10.75
CA THR A 163 9.78 10.21 -9.80
C THR A 163 8.97 11.48 -9.85
N GLU A 164 8.39 11.90 -8.73
CA GLU A 164 7.50 13.04 -8.61
C GLU A 164 8.09 14.10 -7.68
N PRO A 165 8.20 15.37 -8.11
CA PRO A 165 8.58 16.44 -7.21
C PRO A 165 7.46 16.73 -6.22
N LEU A 166 7.82 17.20 -5.02
CA LEU A 166 6.87 17.76 -4.07
C LEU A 166 6.48 19.18 -4.48
N VAL A 167 5.17 19.44 -4.37
CA VAL A 167 4.58 20.78 -4.54
C VAL A 167 3.77 21.15 -3.30
N VAL A 168 3.52 22.43 -3.09
CA VAL A 168 2.62 22.91 -2.04
C VAL A 168 1.21 22.97 -2.59
N ALA A 169 0.27 22.35 -1.92
CA ALA A 169 -1.17 22.57 -2.09
C ALA A 169 -1.63 23.63 -1.09
N LEU A 170 -2.27 24.69 -1.58
CA LEU A 170 -2.80 25.82 -0.81
C LEU A 170 -4.28 26.05 -1.12
N PRO A 171 -5.07 26.60 -0.18
CA PRO A 171 -6.34 27.20 -0.54
C PRO A 171 -6.12 28.28 -1.62
N ASP A 172 -7.01 28.40 -2.58
CA ASP A 172 -6.92 29.44 -3.63
C ASP A 172 -7.03 30.86 -3.06
N THR A 173 -7.63 31.02 -1.89
CA THR A 173 -7.72 32.27 -1.12
C THR A 173 -6.48 32.58 -0.30
N HIS A 174 -5.49 31.69 -0.25
CA HIS A 174 -4.28 31.88 0.55
C HIS A 174 -3.43 33.05 0.02
N ALA A 175 -2.82 33.83 0.91
CA ALA A 175 -2.01 35.01 0.55
C ALA A 175 -0.87 34.70 -0.46
N LEU A 176 -0.35 33.49 -0.46
CA LEU A 176 0.72 33.05 -1.37
C LEU A 176 0.18 32.34 -2.63
N ALA A 177 -1.14 32.23 -2.81
CA ALA A 177 -1.75 31.52 -3.94
C ALA A 177 -1.44 32.14 -5.31
N GLY A 178 -1.22 33.45 -5.37
CA GLY A 178 -0.95 34.17 -6.63
C GLY A 178 0.46 33.95 -7.22
N GLY A 179 1.42 33.44 -6.44
CA GLY A 179 2.79 33.21 -6.89
C GLY A 179 2.94 31.92 -7.70
N SER A 180 3.97 31.81 -8.57
CA SER A 180 4.29 30.57 -9.28
C SER A 180 5.16 29.61 -8.45
N ARG A 181 5.95 30.14 -7.54
CA ARG A 181 6.84 29.38 -6.63
C ARG A 181 6.79 29.96 -5.23
N ILE A 182 6.88 29.08 -4.24
CA ILE A 182 6.80 29.42 -2.82
C ILE A 182 8.11 29.09 -2.13
N ALA A 183 8.62 30.03 -1.34
CA ALA A 183 9.66 29.77 -0.36
C ALA A 183 9.00 29.09 0.85
N LEU A 184 9.40 27.87 1.16
CA LEU A 184 8.72 27.01 2.14
C LEU A 184 8.74 27.62 3.54
N GLU A 185 9.75 28.40 3.87
CA GLU A 185 9.90 29.12 5.16
C GLU A 185 8.72 30.06 5.45
N LYS A 186 8.06 30.58 4.40
CA LYS A 186 6.88 31.45 4.55
C LYS A 186 5.65 30.70 5.08
N LEU A 187 5.69 29.38 5.07
CA LEU A 187 4.63 28.51 5.58
C LEU A 187 4.94 27.93 6.97
N SER A 188 6.02 28.38 7.63
CA SER A 188 6.48 27.84 8.92
C SER A 188 5.45 27.93 10.04
N ASN A 189 4.52 28.87 9.98
CA ASN A 189 3.45 29.06 10.95
C ASN A 189 2.14 28.37 10.56
N GLU A 190 2.07 27.80 9.35
CA GLU A 190 0.88 27.14 8.83
C GLU A 190 0.71 25.73 9.45
N ARG A 191 -0.53 25.25 9.42
CA ARG A 191 -0.84 23.86 9.73
C ARG A 191 -0.60 23.02 8.47
N PHE A 192 0.24 21.99 8.58
CA PHE A 192 0.49 21.07 7.49
C PHE A 192 -0.44 19.86 7.59
N LEU A 193 -1.12 19.54 6.50
CA LEU A 193 -1.94 18.34 6.35
C LEU A 193 -1.08 17.23 5.76
N GLY A 194 -1.12 16.05 6.36
CA GLY A 194 -0.30 14.91 5.94
C GLY A 194 -0.77 13.58 6.50
N PHE A 195 -0.07 12.52 6.17
CA PHE A 195 -0.33 11.20 6.73
C PHE A 195 0.28 11.07 8.14
N GLU A 196 -0.28 10.17 8.94
CA GLU A 196 0.42 9.67 10.11
C GLU A 196 1.64 8.84 9.67
N ARG A 197 2.74 8.90 10.45
CA ARG A 197 3.98 8.24 10.06
C ARG A 197 3.81 6.75 9.82
N HIS A 198 3.00 6.05 10.63
CA HIS A 198 2.76 4.61 10.47
C HIS A 198 1.96 4.23 9.21
N GLN A 199 1.27 5.19 8.56
CA GLN A 199 0.48 4.94 7.34
C GLN A 199 1.28 5.20 6.05
N GLY A 200 2.28 6.08 6.12
CA GLY A 200 3.11 6.43 4.98
C GLY A 200 4.46 6.98 5.44
N PRO A 201 5.34 6.12 6.04
CA PRO A 201 6.57 6.58 6.68
C PRO A 201 7.47 7.36 5.73
N LEU A 202 7.63 6.89 4.50
CA LEU A 202 8.50 7.55 3.52
C LEU A 202 8.00 8.93 3.12
N MET A 203 6.69 9.06 2.89
CA MET A 203 6.09 10.37 2.57
C MET A 203 6.12 11.32 3.75
N PHE A 204 5.84 10.83 4.96
CA PHE A 204 5.93 11.60 6.18
C PHE A 204 7.35 12.10 6.41
N ASP A 205 8.35 11.22 6.34
CA ASP A 205 9.75 11.56 6.57
C ASP A 205 10.27 12.53 5.49
N ALA A 206 9.84 12.38 4.22
CA ALA A 206 10.17 13.32 3.14
C ALA A 206 9.62 14.73 3.40
N ILE A 207 8.37 14.85 3.87
CA ILE A 207 7.74 16.13 4.22
C ILE A 207 8.48 16.77 5.39
N VAL A 208 8.70 16.04 6.48
CA VAL A 208 9.38 16.55 7.68
C VAL A 208 10.81 16.98 7.35
N ALA A 209 11.57 16.12 6.65
CA ALA A 209 12.93 16.44 6.24
C ALA A 209 12.99 17.68 5.34
N THR A 210 12.03 17.85 4.43
CA THR A 210 11.95 19.04 3.58
C THR A 210 11.72 20.30 4.41
N CYS A 211 10.77 20.29 5.34
CA CYS A 211 10.53 21.42 6.23
C CYS A 211 11.75 21.74 7.12
N MET A 212 12.40 20.72 7.66
CA MET A 212 13.60 20.90 8.49
C MET A 212 14.77 21.52 7.72
N ARG A 213 14.99 21.16 6.45
CA ARG A 213 15.99 21.80 5.59
C ARG A 213 15.70 23.28 5.37
N HIS A 214 14.43 23.69 5.48
CA HIS A 214 13.98 25.08 5.41
C HIS A 214 13.81 25.76 6.78
N GLY A 215 14.41 25.18 7.84
CA GLY A 215 14.59 25.80 9.16
C GLY A 215 13.38 25.71 10.09
N PHE A 216 12.40 24.84 9.83
CA PHE A 216 11.25 24.66 10.73
C PHE A 216 10.74 23.22 10.80
N SER A 217 10.03 22.89 11.89
CA SER A 217 9.31 21.64 12.04
C SER A 217 7.83 21.87 11.74
N PRO A 218 7.19 21.08 10.85
CA PRO A 218 5.79 21.30 10.49
C PRO A 218 4.84 20.92 11.63
N ARG A 219 3.78 21.69 11.83
CA ARG A 219 2.65 21.34 12.71
C ARG A 219 1.69 20.46 11.95
N LEU A 220 1.85 19.13 12.08
CA LEU A 220 1.09 18.16 11.30
C LEU A 220 -0.32 17.96 11.84
N PHE A 221 -1.29 17.98 10.94
CA PHE A 221 -2.66 17.52 11.12
C PHE A 221 -2.89 16.32 10.18
N HIS A 222 -3.33 15.20 10.72
CA HIS A 222 -3.29 13.94 10.01
C HIS A 222 -4.61 13.59 9.31
N ALA A 223 -4.48 13.06 8.08
CA ALA A 223 -5.55 12.45 7.33
C ALA A 223 -5.04 11.18 6.63
N ARG A 224 -5.93 10.22 6.42
CA ARG A 224 -5.54 8.87 5.93
C ARG A 224 -5.35 8.78 4.42
N GLN A 225 -5.99 9.65 3.67
CA GLN A 225 -6.05 9.53 2.21
C GLN A 225 -5.69 10.84 1.54
N MET A 226 -5.02 10.77 0.41
CA MET A 226 -4.54 11.95 -0.32
C MET A 226 -5.69 12.88 -0.75
N HIS A 227 -6.78 12.34 -1.25
CA HIS A 227 -7.93 13.14 -1.64
C HIS A 227 -8.60 13.83 -0.44
N THR A 228 -8.56 13.23 0.76
CA THR A 228 -9.02 13.88 2.00
C THR A 228 -8.10 15.05 2.37
N ILE A 229 -6.77 14.87 2.29
CA ILE A 229 -5.79 15.96 2.51
C ILE A 229 -6.11 17.14 1.59
N VAL A 230 -6.26 16.90 0.29
CA VAL A 230 -6.57 17.95 -0.69
C VAL A 230 -7.93 18.61 -0.41
N SER A 231 -8.93 17.83 0.00
CA SER A 231 -10.24 18.39 0.38
C SER A 231 -10.18 19.26 1.62
N LEU A 232 -9.36 18.91 2.61
CA LEU A 232 -9.15 19.74 3.80
C LEU A 232 -8.38 21.03 3.46
N VAL A 233 -7.44 20.97 2.50
CA VAL A 233 -6.80 22.18 1.96
C VAL A 233 -7.84 23.09 1.32
N SER A 234 -8.75 22.59 0.47
CA SER A 234 -9.80 23.42 -0.14
C SER A 234 -10.72 24.08 0.90
N GLY A 235 -10.90 23.47 2.05
CA GLY A 235 -11.66 24.02 3.18
C GLY A 235 -10.88 25.01 4.06
N GLY A 236 -9.64 25.35 3.72
CA GLY A 236 -8.82 26.32 4.46
C GLY A 236 -8.30 25.80 5.81
N ILE A 237 -8.32 24.48 6.06
CA ILE A 237 -7.86 23.89 7.34
C ILE A 237 -6.33 23.99 7.48
N GLY A 238 -5.61 24.07 6.37
CA GLY A 238 -4.16 24.18 6.34
C GLY A 238 -3.60 24.04 4.93
N VAL A 239 -2.30 23.80 4.84
CA VAL A 239 -1.55 23.60 3.60
C VAL A 239 -1.01 22.17 3.54
N ALA A 240 -0.58 21.69 2.37
CA ALA A 240 0.03 20.36 2.26
C ALA A 240 1.23 20.36 1.32
N LEU A 241 2.25 19.54 1.63
CA LEU A 241 3.24 19.11 0.68
C LEU A 241 2.77 17.79 0.04
N VAL A 242 2.56 17.79 -1.25
CA VAL A 242 2.04 16.64 -1.99
C VAL A 242 2.86 16.39 -3.27
N PRO A 243 2.92 15.15 -3.77
CA PRO A 243 3.49 14.88 -5.09
C PRO A 243 2.75 15.63 -6.20
N ALA A 244 3.48 16.09 -7.22
CA ALA A 244 2.92 16.92 -8.28
C ALA A 244 1.75 16.28 -9.04
N CYS A 245 1.74 14.94 -9.17
CA CYS A 245 0.64 14.20 -9.81
C CYS A 245 -0.72 14.39 -9.13
N VAL A 246 -0.75 14.79 -7.85
CA VAL A 246 -1.99 15.07 -7.10
C VAL A 246 -2.80 16.21 -7.72
N GLN A 247 -2.18 17.08 -8.51
CA GLN A 247 -2.85 18.14 -9.27
C GLN A 247 -3.91 17.58 -10.23
N ALA A 248 -3.78 16.33 -10.68
CA ALA A 248 -4.75 15.66 -11.53
C ALA A 248 -6.13 15.43 -10.86
N LEU A 249 -6.24 15.60 -9.54
CA LEU A 249 -7.52 15.59 -8.83
C LEU A 249 -8.41 16.80 -9.16
N HIS A 250 -7.84 17.87 -9.71
CA HIS A 250 -8.56 19.11 -10.11
C HIS A 250 -9.55 19.61 -9.04
N ARG A 251 -9.17 19.56 -7.76
CA ARG A 251 -10.05 19.99 -6.66
C ARG A 251 -10.24 21.49 -6.68
N GLU A 252 -11.49 21.96 -6.82
CA GLU A 252 -11.83 23.36 -6.67
C GLU A 252 -11.41 23.92 -5.31
N GLY A 253 -10.99 25.18 -5.27
CA GLY A 253 -10.52 25.84 -4.08
C GLY A 253 -9.08 25.48 -3.69
N VAL A 254 -8.34 24.75 -4.53
CA VAL A 254 -6.94 24.40 -4.29
C VAL A 254 -6.07 24.85 -5.45
N VAL A 255 -4.95 25.50 -5.10
CA VAL A 255 -3.87 25.81 -6.04
C VAL A 255 -2.60 25.07 -5.63
N TYR A 256 -1.83 24.65 -6.63
CA TYR A 256 -0.57 23.95 -6.43
C TYR A 256 0.58 24.85 -6.88
N ARG A 257 1.65 24.92 -6.08
CA ARG A 257 2.81 25.77 -6.36
C ARG A 257 4.10 24.99 -6.13
N SER A 258 5.04 25.16 -7.05
CA SER A 258 6.38 24.58 -6.91
C SER A 258 7.14 25.26 -5.76
N LEU A 259 8.01 24.50 -5.12
CA LEU A 259 8.91 25.01 -4.09
C LEU A 259 10.08 25.78 -4.73
N LYS A 260 10.49 26.88 -4.09
CA LYS A 260 11.65 27.66 -4.51
C LYS A 260 12.92 27.00 -3.95
N GLY A 261 13.87 26.65 -4.84
CA GLY A 261 15.16 26.08 -4.43
C GLY A 261 15.12 24.61 -3.96
N GLU A 262 13.94 24.01 -3.88
CA GLU A 262 13.77 22.64 -3.41
C GLU A 262 13.61 21.68 -4.60
N LYS A 263 14.21 20.48 -4.47
CA LYS A 263 14.14 19.39 -5.46
C LYS A 263 13.75 18.05 -4.85
N THR A 264 13.14 18.06 -3.66
CA THR A 264 12.68 16.80 -3.04
C THR A 264 11.71 16.12 -3.98
N THR A 265 12.00 14.86 -4.24
CA THR A 265 11.15 13.97 -5.03
C THR A 265 10.74 12.77 -4.22
N VAL A 266 9.62 12.20 -4.56
CA VAL A 266 9.20 10.87 -4.11
C VAL A 266 9.22 9.92 -5.30
N GLU A 267 9.64 8.70 -5.04
CA GLU A 267 9.82 7.69 -6.07
C GLU A 267 8.81 6.55 -5.89
N THR A 268 8.21 6.13 -7.00
CA THR A 268 7.35 4.94 -7.07
C THR A 268 8.09 3.84 -7.80
N ILE A 269 8.11 2.65 -7.21
CA ILE A 269 8.67 1.44 -7.81
C ILE A 269 7.56 0.42 -8.08
N ALA A 270 7.73 -0.34 -9.16
CA ALA A 270 7.00 -1.59 -9.37
C ALA A 270 7.78 -2.72 -8.68
N ILE A 271 7.06 -3.59 -7.99
CA ILE A 271 7.62 -4.75 -7.29
C ILE A 271 6.90 -6.03 -7.73
N TRP A 272 7.62 -7.14 -7.79
CA TRP A 272 7.10 -8.48 -8.09
C TRP A 272 8.04 -9.55 -7.54
N ARG A 273 7.54 -10.78 -7.38
CA ARG A 273 8.36 -11.89 -6.86
C ARG A 273 9.46 -12.28 -7.84
N ARG A 274 10.67 -12.58 -7.32
CA ARG A 274 11.78 -13.11 -8.12
C ARG A 274 11.48 -14.47 -8.75
N SER A 275 10.65 -15.27 -8.11
CA SER A 275 10.20 -16.58 -8.58
C SER A 275 9.04 -16.51 -9.57
N ASP A 276 8.55 -15.32 -9.92
CA ASP A 276 7.40 -15.15 -10.79
C ASP A 276 7.81 -15.04 -12.25
N ASP A 277 7.63 -16.11 -13.00
CA ASP A 277 7.88 -16.19 -14.45
C ASP A 277 6.63 -15.91 -15.30
N SER A 278 5.52 -15.47 -14.70
CA SER A 278 4.25 -15.23 -15.37
C SER A 278 4.40 -14.31 -16.59
N PRO A 279 3.94 -14.73 -17.77
CA PRO A 279 3.90 -13.87 -18.95
C PRO A 279 3.07 -12.61 -18.74
N LEU A 280 1.99 -12.68 -17.94
CA LEU A 280 1.12 -11.55 -17.64
C LEU A 280 1.82 -10.48 -16.77
N VAL A 281 2.60 -10.91 -15.78
CA VAL A 281 3.45 -10.00 -15.01
C VAL A 281 4.45 -9.31 -15.93
N LYS A 282 5.15 -10.04 -16.77
CA LYS A 282 6.11 -9.48 -17.75
C LYS A 282 5.42 -8.50 -18.73
N ALA A 283 4.23 -8.83 -19.18
CA ALA A 283 3.42 -7.97 -20.06
C ALA A 283 3.01 -6.66 -19.36
N LEU A 284 2.44 -6.73 -18.14
CA LEU A 284 2.09 -5.53 -17.38
C LEU A 284 3.33 -4.66 -17.12
N LEU A 285 4.45 -5.25 -16.70
CA LEU A 285 5.71 -4.54 -16.51
C LEU A 285 6.17 -3.85 -17.80
N GLY A 286 5.91 -4.45 -18.98
CA GLY A 286 6.17 -3.83 -20.29
C GLY A 286 5.32 -2.61 -20.59
N CYS A 287 4.10 -2.54 -20.02
CA CYS A 287 3.18 -1.41 -20.14
C CYS A 287 3.50 -0.25 -19.19
N LEU A 288 4.19 -0.49 -18.09
CA LEU A 288 4.57 0.54 -17.12
C LEU A 288 5.56 1.56 -17.74
N PRO A 289 5.58 2.80 -17.25
CA PRO A 289 6.55 3.80 -17.68
C PRO A 289 8.00 3.29 -17.56
N ARG A 290 8.82 3.65 -18.54
CA ARG A 290 10.28 3.47 -18.47
C ARG A 290 10.87 4.85 -18.24
N LEU A 291 11.41 5.07 -17.06
CA LEU A 291 12.26 6.25 -16.87
C LEU A 291 13.50 6.06 -17.73
N GLY A 292 13.68 6.93 -18.73
CA GLY A 292 14.92 6.98 -19.50
C GLY A 292 16.09 7.06 -18.50
N ARG A 293 17.22 6.39 -18.78
CA ARG A 293 18.45 6.59 -18.04
C ARG A 293 18.68 8.10 -17.99
N ARG A 294 18.78 8.69 -16.78
CA ARG A 294 19.31 10.03 -16.65
C ARG A 294 20.65 10.00 -17.40
N SER A 295 20.77 10.75 -18.51
CA SER A 295 22.09 11.16 -18.99
C SER A 295 22.72 11.93 -17.84
N GLU A 296 23.82 11.41 -17.32
CA GLU A 296 24.70 12.04 -16.34
C GLU A 296 25.17 13.42 -16.81
#